data_6e6e824b06ddf5a773eb0851d926aacb
#
_entry.id   6e6e824b06ddf5a773eb0851d926aacb
#
_cell.length_a   1.000
_cell.length_b   1.000
_cell.length_c   1.000
_cell.angle_alpha   90.00
_cell.angle_beta   90.00
_cell.angle_gamma   90.00
#
_symmetry.space_group_name_H-M   'P 1'
#
loop_
_entity.id
_entity.type
_entity.pdbx_description
1 polymer ?
#
loop_
_entity_poly.entity_id
_entity_poly.type
_entity_poly.pdbx_seq_one_letter_code
_entity_poly.pdbx_strand_id
1 'polypeptide(L)'
;MRYEEVQPAVFLTRPNRFIAQVLLQGQEVVCHVKNTGRCRELLRPGVQVWLEKGRGAKRKTAWDLIAVQKDERLVNMDAQAPNRAFGEWARNLEPGIVSVRPEVFFEDSRLDFLLETERGKHYVEVKGVTLESGGHVYFPDAPTERGVRHLHTLIQAVEQGYRATVFFVVQMGDVLDFAPNDETHPTFGQALRQAAKAGVQVRAFCCRVTPEEMEIDREIPVIL
;
A
#
# COMPACT_ATOMS: atom_id res chain seq x y z
N MET A 1 5.87 8.05 -7.60
CA MET A 1 6.11 9.01 -6.49
C MET A 1 7.57 8.96 -6.05
N ARG A 2 8.16 10.08 -5.61
CA ARG A 2 9.58 10.18 -5.26
C ARG A 2 9.80 10.59 -3.81
N TYR A 3 10.91 10.12 -3.26
CA TYR A 3 11.48 10.52 -1.97
C TYR A 3 12.67 11.45 -2.20
N GLU A 4 12.97 12.30 -1.23
CA GLU A 4 14.12 13.21 -1.29
C GLU A 4 15.09 12.89 -0.13
N GLU A 5 16.38 13.19 -0.34
CA GLU A 5 17.43 12.97 0.67
C GLU A 5 17.39 11.55 1.31
N VAL A 6 17.46 10.51 0.45
CA VAL A 6 17.45 9.11 0.88
C VAL A 6 18.85 8.64 1.23
N GLN A 7 18.99 7.90 2.34
CA GLN A 7 20.24 7.33 2.80
C GLN A 7 20.07 5.84 3.13
N PRO A 8 21.03 4.98 2.76
CA PRO A 8 21.06 3.59 3.20
C PRO A 8 21.46 3.49 4.67
N ALA A 9 20.89 2.51 5.37
CA ALA A 9 21.19 2.20 6.76
C ALA A 9 21.03 0.70 7.01
N VAL A 10 21.48 0.20 8.16
CA VAL A 10 21.29 -1.17 8.60
C VAL A 10 20.29 -1.20 9.74
N PHE A 11 19.24 -2.02 9.63
CA PHE A 11 18.24 -2.17 10.67
C PHE A 11 18.82 -2.91 11.87
N LEU A 12 18.58 -2.39 13.08
CA LEU A 12 19.01 -3.00 14.33
C LEU A 12 17.81 -3.60 15.09
N THR A 13 16.83 -2.76 15.45
CA THR A 13 15.66 -3.21 16.22
C THR A 13 14.46 -2.28 16.02
N ARG A 14 13.27 -2.79 16.36
CA ARG A 14 12.01 -2.04 16.35
C ARG A 14 11.33 -2.13 17.72
N PRO A 15 11.63 -1.19 18.64
CA PRO A 15 11.08 -1.20 20.02
C PRO A 15 9.55 -1.13 20.07
N ASN A 16 8.94 -0.44 19.10
CA ASN A 16 7.48 -0.36 18.94
C ASN A 16 7.11 -0.11 17.48
N ARG A 17 5.80 -0.08 17.15
CA ARG A 17 5.33 0.08 15.78
C ARG A 17 5.68 1.41 15.08
N PHE A 18 6.13 2.40 15.83
CA PHE A 18 6.39 3.75 15.28
C PHE A 18 7.88 4.08 15.14
N ILE A 19 8.76 3.34 15.86
CA ILE A 19 10.17 3.67 15.98
C ILE A 19 11.02 2.44 15.64
N ALA A 20 12.10 2.68 14.88
CA ALA A 20 13.19 1.73 14.69
C ALA A 20 14.53 2.36 15.07
N GLN A 21 15.48 1.52 15.46
CA GLN A 21 16.89 1.85 15.63
C GLN A 21 17.65 1.27 14.45
N VAL A 22 18.50 2.08 13.84
CA VAL A 22 19.27 1.73 12.65
C VAL A 22 20.71 2.23 12.79
N LEU A 23 21.60 1.61 12.08
CA LEU A 23 23.00 2.06 11.95
C LEU A 23 23.10 2.88 10.66
N LEU A 24 23.20 4.21 10.77
CA LEU A 24 23.37 5.14 9.67
C LEU A 24 24.81 5.69 9.68
N GLN A 25 25.59 5.41 8.65
CA GLN A 25 27.00 5.85 8.55
C GLN A 25 27.85 5.53 9.79
N GLY A 26 27.62 4.35 10.38
CA GLY A 26 28.34 3.89 11.57
C GLY A 26 27.83 4.43 12.90
N GLN A 27 26.75 5.23 12.93
CA GLN A 27 26.13 5.76 14.13
C GLN A 27 24.73 5.19 14.35
N GLU A 28 24.40 4.86 15.58
CA GLU A 28 23.03 4.48 15.92
C GLU A 28 22.08 5.69 15.87
N VAL A 29 21.01 5.55 15.09
CA VAL A 29 20.01 6.60 14.90
C VAL A 29 18.61 6.03 15.13
N VAL A 30 17.76 6.82 15.76
CA VAL A 30 16.34 6.52 15.91
C VAL A 30 15.58 7.13 14.73
N CYS A 31 14.83 6.30 14.00
CA CYS A 31 13.98 6.73 12.89
C CYS A 31 12.51 6.37 13.13
N HIS A 32 11.62 7.12 12.49
CA HIS A 32 10.19 6.83 12.46
C HIS A 32 9.90 5.75 11.42
N VAL A 33 9.02 4.79 11.75
CA VAL A 33 8.52 3.77 10.82
C VAL A 33 7.15 4.21 10.32
N LYS A 34 7.05 4.57 9.05
CA LYS A 34 5.80 5.03 8.39
C LYS A 34 4.83 3.90 8.08
N ASN A 35 4.91 2.81 8.82
CA ASN A 35 4.03 1.64 8.68
C ASN A 35 3.68 1.10 10.07
N THR A 36 2.38 1.00 10.34
CA THR A 36 1.88 0.47 11.63
C THR A 36 1.72 -1.05 11.64
N GLY A 37 1.86 -1.73 10.49
CA GLY A 37 1.89 -3.17 10.34
C GLY A 37 3.04 -3.81 11.13
N ARG A 38 2.96 -5.11 11.35
CA ARG A 38 4.00 -5.83 12.12
C ARG A 38 5.32 -5.89 11.36
N CYS A 39 5.28 -6.19 10.06
CA CYS A 39 6.42 -6.28 9.14
C CYS A 39 7.62 -7.05 9.71
N ARG A 40 7.37 -8.10 10.50
CA ARG A 40 8.43 -8.89 11.17
C ARG A 40 9.27 -9.68 10.19
N GLU A 41 8.66 -10.11 9.11
CA GLU A 41 9.28 -10.82 8.01
C GLU A 41 10.26 -9.93 7.22
N LEU A 42 10.03 -8.62 7.24
CA LEU A 42 10.84 -7.61 6.58
C LEU A 42 11.94 -7.06 7.48
N LEU A 43 11.57 -6.59 8.67
CA LEU A 43 12.46 -5.88 9.59
C LEU A 43 13.21 -6.86 10.51
N ARG A 44 14.19 -7.56 9.96
CA ARG A 44 15.10 -8.45 10.69
C ARG A 44 16.42 -7.75 10.98
N PRO A 45 17.02 -7.92 12.19
CA PRO A 45 18.32 -7.33 12.51
C PRO A 45 19.37 -7.62 11.44
N GLY A 46 20.10 -6.59 11.02
CA GLY A 46 21.14 -6.68 9.98
C GLY A 46 20.65 -6.46 8.55
N VAL A 47 19.33 -6.38 8.28
CA VAL A 47 18.85 -6.10 6.91
C VAL A 47 19.14 -4.67 6.51
N GLN A 48 19.40 -4.47 5.22
CA GLN A 48 19.52 -3.14 4.65
C GLN A 48 18.18 -2.44 4.56
N VAL A 49 18.15 -1.18 4.97
CA VAL A 49 16.97 -0.31 4.90
C VAL A 49 17.34 1.03 4.29
N TRP A 50 16.34 1.78 3.85
CA TRP A 50 16.52 3.14 3.34
C TRP A 50 15.68 4.11 4.16
N LEU A 51 16.27 5.25 4.44
CA LEU A 51 15.71 6.31 5.26
C LEU A 51 15.54 7.56 4.41
N GLU A 52 14.36 8.16 4.44
CA GLU A 52 14.13 9.50 3.92
C GLU A 52 14.32 10.51 5.06
N LYS A 53 15.00 11.62 4.78
CA LYS A 53 15.12 12.72 5.75
C LYS A 53 13.78 13.38 5.96
N GLY A 54 13.33 13.38 7.20
CA GLY A 54 12.05 13.95 7.58
C GLY A 54 12.02 15.46 7.46
N ARG A 55 10.92 16.02 6.94
CA ARG A 55 10.72 17.46 6.80
C ARG A 55 9.95 18.02 7.99
N GLY A 56 10.34 19.19 8.47
CA GLY A 56 9.65 19.96 9.51
C GLY A 56 10.37 20.06 10.85
N ALA A 57 10.42 21.26 11.40
CA ALA A 57 11.19 21.62 12.60
C ALA A 57 10.68 21.01 13.94
N LYS A 58 9.45 20.49 13.97
CA LYS A 58 8.83 19.92 15.20
C LYS A 58 8.93 18.39 15.29
N ARG A 59 9.69 17.73 14.44
CA ARG A 59 9.80 16.27 14.42
C ARG A 59 10.67 15.77 15.59
N LYS A 60 10.25 14.63 16.17
CA LYS A 60 11.03 13.92 17.19
C LYS A 60 12.15 13.05 16.60
N THR A 61 12.04 12.68 15.31
CA THR A 61 13.01 11.88 14.57
C THR A 61 13.39 12.60 13.30
N ALA A 62 14.67 12.60 12.96
CA ALA A 62 15.20 13.23 11.74
C ALA A 62 14.91 12.40 10.48
N TRP A 63 14.65 11.09 10.62
CA TRP A 63 14.56 10.13 9.54
C TRP A 63 13.28 9.32 9.60
N ASP A 64 12.77 8.94 8.43
CA ASP A 64 11.66 8.02 8.20
C ASP A 64 12.20 6.76 7.49
N LEU A 65 11.92 5.57 8.01
CA LEU A 65 12.22 4.32 7.34
C LEU A 65 11.16 4.09 6.26
N ILE A 66 11.60 4.03 4.99
CA ILE A 66 10.71 4.00 3.81
C ILE A 66 10.80 2.70 3.02
N ALA A 67 11.95 2.02 3.03
CA ALA A 67 12.12 0.78 2.27
C ALA A 67 13.08 -0.19 2.99
N VAL A 68 12.96 -1.47 2.63
CA VAL A 68 13.77 -2.57 3.19
C VAL A 68 14.14 -3.57 2.10
N GLN A 69 15.36 -4.09 2.15
CA GLN A 69 15.79 -5.19 1.29
C GLN A 69 15.27 -6.52 1.85
N LYS A 70 14.50 -7.23 1.06
CA LYS A 70 14.07 -8.61 1.32
C LYS A 70 14.63 -9.50 0.21
N ASP A 71 15.70 -10.22 0.53
CA ASP A 71 16.41 -11.04 -0.45
C ASP A 71 16.80 -10.18 -1.70
N GLU A 72 16.36 -10.57 -2.90
CA GLU A 72 16.63 -9.81 -4.13
C GLU A 72 15.62 -8.65 -4.35
N ARG A 73 14.59 -8.49 -3.52
CA ARG A 73 13.54 -7.49 -3.70
C ARG A 73 13.71 -6.30 -2.79
N LEU A 74 13.55 -5.12 -3.35
CA LEU A 74 13.36 -3.91 -2.57
C LEU A 74 11.88 -3.69 -2.31
N VAL A 75 11.49 -3.67 -1.04
CA VAL A 75 10.11 -3.47 -0.61
C VAL A 75 9.97 -2.06 -0.05
N ASN A 76 9.12 -1.25 -0.68
CA ASN A 76 8.70 0.01 -0.08
C ASN A 76 7.72 -0.30 1.07
N MET A 77 7.93 0.30 2.23
CA MET A 77 7.07 0.04 3.38
C MET A 77 6.41 1.31 3.96
N ASP A 78 6.48 2.42 3.24
CA ASP A 78 5.72 3.63 3.58
C ASP A 78 4.22 3.40 3.32
N ALA A 79 3.42 3.37 4.38
CA ALA A 79 1.97 3.15 4.28
C ALA A 79 1.21 4.27 3.56
N GLN A 80 1.84 5.41 3.31
CA GLN A 80 1.26 6.52 2.54
C GLN A 80 1.63 6.46 1.04
N ALA A 81 2.66 5.69 0.71
CA ALA A 81 3.14 5.58 -0.67
C ALA A 81 2.10 5.02 -1.65
N PRO A 82 1.28 4.01 -1.30
CA PRO A 82 0.25 3.48 -2.20
C PRO A 82 -0.71 4.53 -2.72
N ASN A 83 -1.25 5.37 -1.85
CA ASN A 83 -2.20 6.42 -2.24
C ASN A 83 -1.53 7.50 -3.10
N ARG A 84 -0.28 7.86 -2.79
CA ARG A 84 0.49 8.80 -3.61
C ARG A 84 0.78 8.24 -4.99
N ALA A 85 1.27 7.00 -5.07
CA ALA A 85 1.56 6.34 -6.33
C ALA A 85 0.30 6.16 -7.19
N PHE A 86 -0.81 5.72 -6.56
CA PHE A 86 -2.09 5.62 -7.26
C PHE A 86 -2.58 7.00 -7.76
N GLY A 87 -2.49 8.04 -6.96
CA GLY A 87 -2.92 9.39 -7.35
C GLY A 87 -2.20 9.91 -8.61
N GLU A 88 -0.90 9.65 -8.72
CA GLU A 88 -0.11 9.99 -9.92
C GLU A 88 -0.46 9.11 -11.14
N TRP A 89 -0.81 7.84 -10.90
CA TRP A 89 -1.11 6.83 -11.91
C TRP A 89 -2.60 6.78 -12.29
N ALA A 90 -3.50 7.31 -11.48
CA ALA A 90 -4.95 7.08 -11.52
C ALA A 90 -5.59 7.29 -12.90
N ARG A 91 -5.06 8.20 -13.72
CA ARG A 91 -5.56 8.45 -15.09
C ARG A 91 -5.35 7.28 -16.05
N ASN A 92 -4.52 6.29 -15.67
CA ASN A 92 -4.27 5.06 -16.43
C ASN A 92 -5.26 3.94 -16.08
N LEU A 93 -6.11 4.12 -15.05
CA LEU A 93 -7.04 3.09 -14.61
C LEU A 93 -8.03 2.72 -15.73
N GLU A 94 -8.52 3.73 -16.44
CA GLU A 94 -9.43 3.60 -17.58
C GLU A 94 -9.39 4.85 -18.48
N PRO A 95 -9.82 4.74 -19.73
CA PRO A 95 -9.94 5.89 -20.63
C PRO A 95 -11.01 6.91 -20.16
N GLY A 96 -10.81 8.18 -20.50
CA GLY A 96 -11.82 9.23 -20.31
C GLY A 96 -11.96 9.75 -18.88
N ILE A 97 -10.95 9.56 -18.01
CA ILE A 97 -10.92 10.18 -16.69
C ILE A 97 -10.65 11.68 -16.82
N VAL A 98 -11.65 12.49 -16.47
CA VAL A 98 -11.58 13.95 -16.52
C VAL A 98 -11.14 14.57 -15.19
N SER A 99 -11.47 13.91 -14.06
CA SER A 99 -11.15 14.39 -12.73
C SER A 99 -10.72 13.25 -11.80
N VAL A 100 -9.74 13.53 -10.93
CA VAL A 100 -9.26 12.62 -9.87
C VAL A 100 -9.33 13.39 -8.55
N ARG A 101 -10.19 12.95 -7.65
CA ARG A 101 -10.39 13.60 -6.34
C ARG A 101 -10.02 12.64 -5.23
N PRO A 102 -9.01 12.96 -4.41
CA PRO A 102 -8.65 12.15 -3.25
C PRO A 102 -9.60 12.37 -2.07
N GLU A 103 -9.63 11.41 -1.16
CA GLU A 103 -10.31 11.50 0.14
C GLU A 103 -11.77 11.93 0.08
N VAL A 104 -12.59 11.16 -0.64
CA VAL A 104 -14.02 11.48 -0.84
C VAL A 104 -14.92 10.66 0.09
N PHE A 105 -15.99 11.28 0.57
CA PHE A 105 -17.02 10.58 1.30
C PHE A 105 -17.99 9.89 0.34
N PHE A 106 -18.32 8.64 0.66
CA PHE A 106 -19.44 7.90 0.14
C PHE A 106 -20.20 7.33 1.33
N GLU A 107 -21.45 7.76 1.53
CA GLU A 107 -22.21 7.51 2.75
C GLU A 107 -21.36 7.85 4.01
N ASP A 108 -21.25 6.93 4.95
CA ASP A 108 -20.51 7.09 6.20
C ASP A 108 -18.99 6.74 6.09
N SER A 109 -18.53 6.40 4.90
CA SER A 109 -17.14 5.97 4.68
C SER A 109 -16.36 6.98 3.86
N ARG A 110 -15.11 7.20 4.23
CA ARG A 110 -14.15 7.96 3.41
C ARG A 110 -13.35 6.99 2.57
N LEU A 111 -13.58 7.01 1.26
CA LEU A 111 -12.83 6.27 0.26
C LEU A 111 -11.64 7.08 -0.26
N ASP A 112 -10.62 6.38 -0.75
CA ASP A 112 -9.35 7.02 -1.11
C ASP A 112 -9.46 7.93 -2.33
N PHE A 113 -10.25 7.55 -3.36
CA PHE A 113 -10.41 8.35 -4.57
C PHE A 113 -11.81 8.27 -5.17
N LEU A 114 -12.21 9.37 -5.81
CA LEU A 114 -13.29 9.46 -6.78
C LEU A 114 -12.72 9.88 -8.12
N LEU A 115 -12.96 9.07 -9.15
CA LEU A 115 -12.66 9.38 -10.54
C LEU A 115 -13.97 9.77 -11.25
N GLU A 116 -13.96 10.91 -11.91
CA GLU A 116 -15.08 11.31 -12.77
C GLU A 116 -14.71 11.05 -14.22
N THR A 117 -15.59 10.38 -14.93
CA THR A 117 -15.42 10.00 -16.33
C THR A 117 -16.68 10.33 -17.11
N GLU A 118 -16.63 10.27 -18.43
CA GLU A 118 -17.82 10.40 -19.28
C GLU A 118 -18.90 9.34 -18.98
N ARG A 119 -18.49 8.19 -18.38
CA ARG A 119 -19.39 7.09 -17.98
C ARG A 119 -19.93 7.25 -16.53
N GLY A 120 -19.68 8.39 -15.89
CA GLY A 120 -20.09 8.67 -14.52
C GLY A 120 -18.99 8.49 -13.48
N LYS A 121 -19.38 8.39 -12.23
CA LYS A 121 -18.49 8.31 -11.06
C LYS A 121 -17.93 6.90 -10.88
N HIS A 122 -16.66 6.84 -10.48
CA HIS A 122 -15.95 5.61 -10.18
C HIS A 122 -15.18 5.77 -8.85
N TYR A 123 -15.61 5.06 -7.83
CA TYR A 123 -14.98 5.06 -6.50
C TYR A 123 -13.85 4.06 -6.42
N VAL A 124 -12.73 4.46 -5.81
CA VAL A 124 -11.56 3.60 -5.66
C VAL A 124 -11.06 3.61 -4.22
N GLU A 125 -10.87 2.41 -3.69
CA GLU A 125 -10.19 2.18 -2.42
C GLU A 125 -8.83 1.53 -2.69
N VAL A 126 -7.77 2.14 -2.18
CA VAL A 126 -6.37 1.70 -2.37
C VAL A 126 -5.90 0.90 -1.16
N LYS A 127 -5.21 -0.20 -1.40
CA LYS A 127 -4.59 -1.04 -0.37
C LYS A 127 -3.12 -1.27 -0.69
N GLY A 128 -2.22 -0.88 0.21
CA GLY A 128 -0.81 -1.22 0.12
C GLY A 128 -0.55 -2.66 0.51
N VAL A 129 0.26 -3.37 -0.25
CA VAL A 129 0.61 -4.79 -0.03
C VAL A 129 2.12 -4.93 0.08
N THR A 130 2.58 -5.46 1.22
CA THR A 130 4.00 -5.70 1.50
C THR A 130 4.29 -7.14 1.91
N LEU A 131 3.24 -7.95 2.19
CA LEU A 131 3.40 -9.35 2.56
C LEU A 131 3.60 -10.21 1.31
N GLU A 132 4.75 -10.86 1.23
CA GLU A 132 5.14 -11.73 0.11
C GLU A 132 5.75 -13.03 0.64
N SER A 133 5.44 -14.14 -0.02
CA SER A 133 6.05 -15.45 0.20
C SER A 133 6.15 -16.23 -1.11
N GLY A 134 7.37 -16.62 -1.51
CA GLY A 134 7.62 -17.40 -2.72
C GLY A 134 7.18 -16.74 -4.03
N GLY A 135 7.15 -15.40 -4.07
CA GLY A 135 6.69 -14.63 -5.23
C GLY A 135 5.18 -14.34 -5.23
N HIS A 136 4.41 -14.95 -4.34
CA HIS A 136 2.97 -14.67 -4.17
C HIS A 136 2.79 -13.57 -3.12
N VAL A 137 1.86 -12.64 -3.38
CA VAL A 137 1.59 -11.55 -2.42
C VAL A 137 0.20 -11.67 -1.82
N TYR A 138 0.10 -11.27 -0.56
CA TYR A 138 -1.10 -11.48 0.24
C TYR A 138 -1.55 -10.20 0.96
N PHE A 139 -2.86 -10.05 1.13
CA PHE A 139 -3.44 -9.01 1.97
C PHE A 139 -4.68 -9.55 2.74
N PRO A 140 -4.84 -9.21 4.02
CA PRO A 140 -4.01 -8.31 4.83
C PRO A 140 -2.84 -9.03 5.53
N ASP A 141 -1.86 -8.25 6.02
CA ASP A 141 -0.78 -8.72 6.89
C ASP A 141 -1.21 -8.86 8.36
N ALA A 142 -2.32 -8.24 8.74
CA ALA A 142 -2.99 -8.31 10.04
C ALA A 142 -4.50 -8.13 9.88
N PRO A 143 -5.35 -8.61 10.83
CA PRO A 143 -6.79 -8.43 10.76
C PRO A 143 -7.19 -6.95 10.58
N THR A 144 -8.13 -6.68 9.65
CA THR A 144 -8.54 -5.33 9.24
C THR A 144 -10.06 -5.20 9.09
N GLU A 145 -10.75 -4.91 10.17
CA GLU A 145 -12.20 -4.64 10.14
C GLU A 145 -12.56 -3.42 9.27
N ARG A 146 -11.67 -2.42 9.27
CA ARG A 146 -11.83 -1.26 8.38
C ARG A 146 -11.78 -1.67 6.91
N GLY A 147 -10.91 -2.62 6.56
CA GLY A 147 -10.84 -3.15 5.19
C GLY A 147 -12.14 -3.82 4.76
N VAL A 148 -12.75 -4.62 5.64
CA VAL A 148 -14.07 -5.25 5.41
C VAL A 148 -15.15 -4.20 5.20
N ARG A 149 -15.23 -3.18 6.07
CA ARG A 149 -16.21 -2.09 5.90
C ARG A 149 -16.07 -1.36 4.57
N HIS A 150 -14.83 -1.04 4.14
CA HIS A 150 -14.61 -0.38 2.86
C HIS A 150 -15.06 -1.25 1.66
N LEU A 151 -14.88 -2.57 1.72
CA LEU A 151 -15.41 -3.48 0.68
C LEU A 151 -16.94 -3.43 0.62
N HIS A 152 -17.63 -3.43 1.76
CA HIS A 152 -19.09 -3.28 1.80
C HIS A 152 -19.53 -1.90 1.26
N THR A 153 -18.80 -0.83 1.56
CA THR A 153 -19.06 0.50 0.98
C THR A 153 -18.91 0.50 -0.55
N LEU A 154 -17.90 -0.21 -1.10
CA LEU A 154 -17.76 -0.35 -2.55
C LEU A 154 -18.90 -1.16 -3.18
N ILE A 155 -19.40 -2.20 -2.50
CA ILE A 155 -20.61 -2.94 -2.92
C ILE A 155 -21.80 -2.00 -3.00
N GLN A 156 -22.06 -1.22 -1.95
CA GLN A 156 -23.14 -0.23 -1.94
C GLN A 156 -23.03 0.78 -3.09
N ALA A 157 -21.79 1.22 -3.42
CA ALA A 157 -21.57 2.10 -4.56
C ALA A 157 -22.01 1.46 -5.88
N VAL A 158 -21.69 0.17 -6.09
CA VAL A 158 -22.10 -0.58 -7.29
C VAL A 158 -23.64 -0.76 -7.31
N GLU A 159 -24.26 -1.10 -6.19
CA GLU A 159 -25.73 -1.23 -6.06
C GLU A 159 -26.48 0.07 -6.38
N GLN A 160 -25.85 1.23 -6.13
CA GLN A 160 -26.37 2.55 -6.49
C GLN A 160 -26.05 2.97 -7.94
N GLY A 161 -25.44 2.06 -8.74
CA GLY A 161 -25.17 2.29 -10.15
C GLY A 161 -23.84 3.00 -10.43
N TYR A 162 -22.97 3.17 -9.44
CA TYR A 162 -21.62 3.68 -9.61
C TYR A 162 -20.64 2.54 -9.94
N ARG A 163 -19.51 2.89 -10.49
CA ARG A 163 -18.39 1.94 -10.61
C ARG A 163 -17.54 1.98 -9.36
N ALA A 164 -16.96 0.84 -9.01
CA ALA A 164 -16.12 0.73 -7.83
C ALA A 164 -14.94 -0.22 -8.08
N THR A 165 -13.79 0.13 -7.52
CA THR A 165 -12.57 -0.69 -7.58
C THR A 165 -11.92 -0.74 -6.20
N VAL A 166 -11.53 -1.93 -5.75
CA VAL A 166 -10.47 -2.09 -4.77
C VAL A 166 -9.15 -2.32 -5.51
N PHE A 167 -8.18 -1.46 -5.26
CA PHE A 167 -6.91 -1.42 -5.99
C PHE A 167 -5.75 -1.74 -5.05
N PHE A 168 -5.12 -2.89 -5.26
CA PHE A 168 -3.98 -3.34 -4.48
C PHE A 168 -2.69 -2.84 -5.13
N VAL A 169 -1.97 -1.97 -4.41
CA VAL A 169 -0.64 -1.49 -4.78
C VAL A 169 0.38 -2.39 -4.08
N VAL A 170 0.96 -3.30 -4.81
CA VAL A 170 2.02 -4.19 -4.31
C VAL A 170 3.34 -3.42 -4.32
N GLN A 171 3.82 -3.11 -3.13
CA GLN A 171 4.94 -2.19 -2.90
C GLN A 171 6.31 -2.81 -3.19
N MET A 172 6.37 -3.71 -4.17
CA MET A 172 7.58 -4.38 -4.67
C MET A 172 7.38 -4.86 -6.11
N GLY A 173 8.48 -5.20 -6.77
CA GLY A 173 8.50 -5.83 -8.10
C GLY A 173 8.64 -7.35 -8.05
N ASP A 174 8.71 -7.97 -9.23
CA ASP A 174 9.06 -9.38 -9.45
C ASP A 174 8.19 -10.38 -8.67
N VAL A 175 6.88 -10.12 -8.64
CA VAL A 175 5.87 -10.98 -8.01
C VAL A 175 4.99 -11.64 -9.06
N LEU A 176 4.39 -12.78 -8.70
CA LEU A 176 3.61 -13.64 -9.59
C LEU A 176 2.13 -13.25 -9.62
N ASP A 177 1.49 -13.19 -8.46
CA ASP A 177 0.07 -12.97 -8.28
C ASP A 177 -0.26 -12.40 -6.89
N PHE A 178 -1.53 -12.06 -6.72
CA PHE A 178 -2.12 -11.58 -5.46
C PHE A 178 -3.26 -12.50 -5.04
N ALA A 179 -3.35 -12.79 -3.73
CA ALA A 179 -4.51 -13.47 -3.12
C ALA A 179 -4.89 -12.82 -1.78
N PRO A 180 -6.18 -12.94 -1.36
CA PRO A 180 -6.56 -12.62 0.01
C PRO A 180 -5.89 -13.56 0.99
N ASN A 181 -5.45 -13.03 2.14
CA ASN A 181 -4.84 -13.82 3.20
C ASN A 181 -5.91 -14.37 4.14
N ASP A 182 -6.53 -15.47 3.72
CA ASP A 182 -7.61 -16.11 4.47
C ASP A 182 -7.11 -16.69 5.81
N GLU A 183 -5.83 -17.06 5.93
CA GLU A 183 -5.23 -17.53 7.19
C GLU A 183 -5.20 -16.41 8.24
N THR A 184 -4.91 -15.19 7.82
CA THR A 184 -4.83 -14.03 8.70
C THR A 184 -6.20 -13.43 9.00
N HIS A 185 -7.08 -13.31 7.98
CA HIS A 185 -8.39 -12.69 8.13
C HIS A 185 -9.43 -13.27 7.13
N PRO A 186 -10.03 -14.44 7.43
CA PRO A 186 -11.00 -15.09 6.55
C PRO A 186 -12.17 -14.18 6.15
N THR A 187 -12.63 -13.33 7.08
CA THR A 187 -13.74 -12.40 6.84
C THR A 187 -13.40 -11.38 5.74
N PHE A 188 -12.14 -10.94 5.67
CA PHE A 188 -11.70 -10.05 4.58
C PHE A 188 -11.75 -10.76 3.23
N GLY A 189 -11.24 -12.00 3.14
CA GLY A 189 -11.28 -12.78 1.90
C GLY A 189 -12.69 -13.07 1.43
N GLN A 190 -13.61 -13.40 2.36
CA GLN A 190 -15.03 -13.56 2.06
C GLN A 190 -15.65 -12.26 1.52
N ALA A 191 -15.41 -11.13 2.18
CA ALA A 191 -15.90 -9.82 1.75
C ALA A 191 -15.33 -9.42 0.38
N LEU A 192 -14.06 -9.72 0.09
CA LEU A 192 -13.44 -9.45 -1.20
C LEU A 192 -14.10 -10.26 -2.33
N ARG A 193 -14.36 -11.56 -2.09
CA ARG A 193 -15.09 -12.42 -3.05
C ARG A 193 -16.54 -11.95 -3.25
N GLN A 194 -17.21 -11.49 -2.19
CA GLN A 194 -18.54 -10.90 -2.29
C GLN A 194 -18.52 -9.59 -3.11
N ALA A 195 -17.54 -8.73 -2.87
CA ALA A 195 -17.37 -7.50 -3.62
C ALA A 195 -17.16 -7.78 -5.13
N ALA A 196 -16.30 -8.73 -5.47
CA ALA A 196 -16.10 -9.15 -6.86
C ALA A 196 -17.40 -9.67 -7.51
N LYS A 197 -18.17 -10.50 -6.79
CA LYS A 197 -19.48 -11.00 -7.28
C LYS A 197 -20.52 -9.89 -7.46
N ALA A 198 -20.48 -8.85 -6.64
CA ALA A 198 -21.35 -7.69 -6.73
C ALA A 198 -20.97 -6.72 -7.87
N GLY A 199 -19.82 -6.93 -8.53
CA GLY A 199 -19.34 -6.10 -9.64
C GLY A 199 -18.28 -5.08 -9.27
N VAL A 200 -17.75 -5.10 -8.04
CA VAL A 200 -16.56 -4.33 -7.68
C VAL A 200 -15.35 -4.92 -8.41
N GLN A 201 -14.61 -4.10 -9.12
CA GLN A 201 -13.37 -4.52 -9.75
C GLN A 201 -12.30 -4.77 -8.67
N VAL A 202 -11.65 -5.92 -8.72
CA VAL A 202 -10.52 -6.26 -7.85
C VAL A 202 -9.28 -6.27 -8.71
N ARG A 203 -8.38 -5.31 -8.51
CA ARG A 203 -7.18 -5.17 -9.33
C ARG A 203 -5.94 -5.08 -8.45
N ALA A 204 -4.87 -5.73 -8.88
CA ALA A 204 -3.58 -5.71 -8.20
C ALA A 204 -2.47 -5.34 -9.18
N PHE A 205 -1.61 -4.41 -8.78
CA PHE A 205 -0.48 -3.96 -9.57
C PHE A 205 0.79 -4.02 -8.74
N CYS A 206 1.86 -4.60 -9.30
CA CYS A 206 3.18 -4.48 -8.70
C CYS A 206 3.83 -3.13 -9.06
N CYS A 207 4.83 -2.77 -8.28
CA CYS A 207 5.54 -1.52 -8.44
C CYS A 207 7.00 -1.76 -8.84
N ARG A 208 7.55 -0.87 -9.66
CA ARG A 208 8.98 -0.68 -9.73
C ARG A 208 9.41 0.15 -8.53
N VAL A 209 10.32 -0.40 -7.73
CA VAL A 209 10.79 0.24 -6.48
C VAL A 209 12.30 0.43 -6.57
N THR A 210 12.74 1.65 -6.34
CA THR A 210 14.14 2.02 -6.07
C THR A 210 14.22 2.69 -4.70
N PRO A 211 15.41 2.95 -4.15
CA PRO A 211 15.53 3.69 -2.89
C PRO A 211 14.78 5.03 -2.88
N GLU A 212 14.78 5.73 -4.02
CA GLU A 212 14.22 7.08 -4.13
C GLU A 212 12.83 7.13 -4.77
N GLU A 213 12.31 6.00 -5.30
CA GLU A 213 11.10 6.05 -6.12
C GLU A 213 10.26 4.79 -5.99
N MET A 214 8.94 4.95 -6.06
CA MET A 214 7.98 3.88 -6.27
C MET A 214 6.97 4.28 -7.35
N GLU A 215 6.86 3.48 -8.41
CA GLU A 215 5.92 3.66 -9.51
C GLU A 215 5.09 2.41 -9.72
N ILE A 216 3.78 2.57 -9.97
CA ILE A 216 2.92 1.47 -10.40
C ILE A 216 3.37 1.04 -11.80
N ASP A 217 3.67 -0.26 -11.95
CA ASP A 217 4.28 -0.81 -13.15
C ASP A 217 3.28 -1.68 -13.94
N ARG A 218 3.03 -2.92 -13.51
CA ARG A 218 2.20 -3.86 -14.25
C ARG A 218 1.11 -4.49 -13.40
N GLU A 219 0.00 -4.81 -14.03
CA GLU A 219 -1.06 -5.61 -13.42
C GLU A 219 -0.59 -7.05 -13.22
N ILE A 220 -0.98 -7.64 -12.10
CA ILE A 220 -0.72 -9.02 -11.76
C ILE A 220 -2.04 -9.79 -11.57
N PRO A 221 -2.07 -11.10 -11.82
CA PRO A 221 -3.25 -11.92 -11.59
C PRO A 221 -3.77 -11.81 -10.16
N VAL A 222 -5.09 -11.79 -10.00
CA VAL A 222 -5.80 -11.85 -8.72
C VAL A 222 -6.44 -13.21 -8.59
N ILE A 223 -6.07 -13.96 -7.55
CA ILE A 223 -6.59 -15.30 -7.25
C ILE A 223 -7.57 -15.17 -6.07
N LEU A 224 -8.88 -15.27 -6.31
CA LEU A 224 -9.94 -15.11 -5.32
C LEU A 224 -10.47 -16.44 -4.77
#